data_93c7b758d636965246bb848c8e239c59
#
_entry.id   93c7b758d636965246bb848c8e239c59
#
_cell.length_a   1.000
_cell.length_b   1.000
_cell.length_c   1.000
_cell.angle_alpha   90.00
_cell.angle_beta   90.00
_cell.angle_gamma   90.00
#
_symmetry.space_group_name_H-M   'P 1'
#
loop_
_entity.id
_entity.type
_entity.pdbx_description
1 polymer ?
#
loop_
_entity_poly.entity_id
_entity_poly.type
_entity_poly.pdbx_seq_one_letter_code
_entity_poly.pdbx_strand_id
1 'polypeptide(L)'
;NRLCHLQLVTSGLTDAAMFLPDGEVVQPAEALYKRPIILLRGSFDPVMNLHLDMLKQTRTLFQSSLESQQKQETVELCEISMNNLLREGKSGEIDHLAFLDRANALQALGKTVLVSRCPEFHRIATYLSRYTSSPIGIVLSIGLLNELFKEKWSENLAGGILESFGRLFKHEL
;
A
#
# COMPACT_ATOMS: atom_id res chain seq x y z
N ASN A 1 -14.29 -15.24 -3.61
CA ASN A 1 -14.25 -13.95 -4.30
C ASN A 1 -12.88 -13.23 -4.22
N ARG A 2 -12.16 -13.30 -3.08
CA ARG A 2 -10.83 -12.67 -2.92
C ARG A 2 -9.79 -13.20 -3.91
N LEU A 3 -9.77 -14.51 -4.18
CA LEU A 3 -8.86 -15.11 -5.17
C LEU A 3 -9.11 -14.60 -6.59
N CYS A 4 -10.37 -14.41 -6.95
CA CYS A 4 -10.71 -13.85 -8.27
C CYS A 4 -10.12 -12.44 -8.44
N HIS A 5 -10.24 -11.57 -7.42
CA HIS A 5 -9.68 -10.22 -7.47
C HIS A 5 -8.15 -10.24 -7.45
N LEU A 6 -7.53 -11.16 -6.71
CA LEU A 6 -6.08 -11.36 -6.79
C LEU A 6 -5.65 -11.76 -8.21
N GLN A 7 -6.39 -12.64 -8.87
CA GLN A 7 -6.13 -13.03 -10.25
C GLN A 7 -6.30 -11.85 -11.23
N LEU A 8 -7.31 -10.98 -11.03
CA LEU A 8 -7.47 -9.78 -11.85
C LEU A 8 -6.26 -8.83 -11.71
N VAL A 9 -5.72 -8.66 -10.51
CA VAL A 9 -4.49 -7.89 -10.30
C VAL A 9 -3.29 -8.58 -10.95
N THR A 10 -3.16 -9.90 -10.79
CA THR A 10 -2.06 -10.68 -11.38
C THR A 10 -2.06 -10.60 -12.90
N SER A 11 -3.22 -10.75 -13.53
CA SER A 11 -3.37 -10.69 -14.99
C SER A 11 -3.28 -9.27 -15.56
N GLY A 12 -3.25 -8.24 -14.71
CA GLY A 12 -3.17 -6.84 -15.14
C GLY A 12 -4.48 -6.24 -15.61
N LEU A 13 -5.59 -6.90 -15.32
CA LEU A 13 -6.93 -6.38 -15.62
C LEU A 13 -7.34 -5.26 -14.65
N THR A 14 -6.70 -5.21 -13.48
CA THR A 14 -6.80 -4.08 -12.54
C THR A 14 -5.44 -3.79 -11.90
N ASP A 15 -5.20 -2.53 -11.54
CA ASP A 15 -3.95 -2.10 -10.91
C ASP A 15 -3.86 -2.51 -9.43
N ALA A 16 -5.00 -2.62 -8.75
CA ALA A 16 -5.06 -3.01 -7.34
C ALA A 16 -6.42 -3.61 -6.96
N ALA A 17 -6.45 -4.34 -5.85
CA ALA A 17 -7.66 -4.82 -5.20
C ALA A 17 -7.57 -4.54 -3.70
N MET A 18 -8.71 -4.20 -3.08
CA MET A 18 -8.80 -3.82 -1.69
C MET A 18 -9.74 -4.75 -0.94
N PHE A 19 -9.29 -5.20 0.24
CA PHE A 19 -9.99 -6.15 1.09
C PHE A 19 -10.20 -5.52 2.46
N LEU A 20 -11.46 -5.35 2.86
CA LEU A 20 -11.83 -4.80 4.16
C LEU A 20 -11.61 -5.81 5.30
N PRO A 21 -11.59 -5.35 6.56
CA PRO A 21 -11.42 -6.24 7.72
C PRO A 21 -12.47 -7.35 7.83
N ASP A 22 -13.69 -7.12 7.35
CA ASP A 22 -14.78 -8.10 7.33
C ASP A 22 -14.66 -9.13 6.18
N GLY A 23 -13.63 -9.00 5.33
CA GLY A 23 -13.38 -9.87 4.18
C GLY A 23 -14.08 -9.44 2.90
N GLU A 24 -14.83 -8.34 2.93
CA GLU A 24 -15.45 -7.78 1.73
C GLU A 24 -14.38 -7.21 0.78
N VAL A 25 -14.61 -7.38 -0.52
CA VAL A 25 -13.77 -6.79 -1.56
C VAL A 25 -14.46 -5.55 -2.09
N VAL A 26 -13.78 -4.42 -1.99
CA VAL A 26 -14.33 -3.12 -2.38
C VAL A 26 -13.47 -2.46 -3.46
N GLN A 27 -14.10 -1.57 -4.20
CA GLN A 27 -13.40 -0.71 -5.14
C GLN A 27 -12.66 0.39 -4.37
N PRO A 28 -11.37 0.63 -4.65
CA PRO A 28 -10.62 1.72 -4.01
C PRO A 28 -11.31 3.08 -4.12
N ALA A 29 -11.99 3.34 -5.23
CA ALA A 29 -12.74 4.58 -5.44
C ALA A 29 -13.80 4.85 -4.37
N GLU A 30 -14.49 3.81 -3.89
CA GLU A 30 -15.54 3.95 -2.88
C GLU A 30 -14.95 4.13 -1.48
N ALA A 31 -13.95 3.31 -1.15
CA ALA A 31 -13.40 3.26 0.19
C ALA A 31 -12.43 4.41 0.50
N LEU A 32 -11.79 5.00 -0.51
CA LEU A 32 -10.74 6.02 -0.35
C LEU A 32 -11.20 7.44 -0.69
N TYR A 33 -12.42 7.61 -1.20
CA TYR A 33 -12.90 8.90 -1.68
C TYR A 33 -12.82 9.98 -0.59
N LYS A 34 -12.04 11.03 -0.86
CA LYS A 34 -11.80 12.18 0.06
C LYS A 34 -11.28 11.81 1.45
N ARG A 35 -10.73 10.62 1.64
CA ARG A 35 -10.22 10.17 2.94
C ARG A 35 -8.71 10.30 3.00
N PRO A 36 -8.14 10.75 4.14
CA PRO A 36 -6.71 10.65 4.40
C PRO A 36 -6.28 9.18 4.48
N ILE A 37 -5.09 8.89 3.97
CA ILE A 37 -4.60 7.52 3.88
C ILE A 37 -3.26 7.40 4.61
N ILE A 38 -3.10 6.32 5.37
CA ILE A 38 -1.81 5.86 5.88
C ILE A 38 -1.49 4.55 5.16
N LEU A 39 -0.38 4.51 4.43
CA LEU A 39 0.06 3.36 3.66
C LEU A 39 1.30 2.74 4.30
N LEU A 40 1.20 1.47 4.70
CA LEU A 40 2.34 0.65 5.10
C LEU A 40 2.54 -0.47 4.07
N ARG A 41 3.66 -0.44 3.35
CA ARG A 41 4.07 -1.50 2.43
C ARG A 41 4.89 -2.56 3.15
N GLY A 42 4.55 -3.83 2.96
CA GLY A 42 5.31 -4.95 3.52
C GLY A 42 4.96 -6.29 2.89
N SER A 43 5.74 -7.32 3.22
CA SER A 43 5.41 -8.71 2.87
C SER A 43 4.37 -9.28 3.84
N PHE A 44 4.40 -8.86 5.09
CA PHE A 44 3.54 -9.35 6.20
C PHE A 44 3.58 -10.88 6.34
N ASP A 45 4.78 -11.44 6.23
CA ASP A 45 5.04 -12.88 6.32
C ASP A 45 6.14 -13.18 7.36
N PRO A 46 5.75 -13.33 8.63
CA PRO A 46 4.43 -13.07 9.23
C PRO A 46 4.16 -11.59 9.52
N VAL A 47 2.92 -11.28 9.90
CA VAL A 47 2.59 -9.99 10.51
C VAL A 47 3.26 -9.92 11.88
N MET A 48 4.04 -8.84 12.11
CA MET A 48 4.80 -8.63 13.35
C MET A 48 4.27 -7.43 14.14
N ASN A 49 4.51 -7.43 15.45
CA ASN A 49 4.18 -6.29 16.31
C ASN A 49 4.81 -4.98 15.81
N LEU A 50 5.99 -5.05 15.20
CA LEU A 50 6.65 -3.90 14.58
C LEU A 50 5.76 -3.20 13.55
N HIS A 51 5.04 -3.96 12.71
CA HIS A 51 4.13 -3.39 11.72
C HIS A 51 2.99 -2.61 12.39
N LEU A 52 2.44 -3.15 13.48
CA LEU A 52 1.36 -2.52 14.24
C LEU A 52 1.85 -1.26 14.96
N ASP A 53 3.05 -1.32 15.56
CA ASP A 53 3.65 -0.18 16.23
C ASP A 53 3.98 0.94 15.24
N MET A 54 4.50 0.62 14.06
CA MET A 54 4.74 1.60 13.00
C MET A 54 3.44 2.30 12.58
N LEU A 55 2.36 1.55 12.35
CA LEU A 55 1.06 2.12 12.02
C LEU A 55 0.52 3.01 13.14
N LYS A 56 0.60 2.56 14.39
CA LYS A 56 0.14 3.31 15.56
C LYS A 56 0.90 4.64 15.73
N GLN A 57 2.22 4.60 15.66
CA GLN A 57 3.05 5.81 15.76
C GLN A 57 2.78 6.77 14.60
N THR A 58 2.72 6.24 13.38
CA THR A 58 2.40 7.04 12.20
C THR A 58 1.02 7.68 12.32
N ARG A 59 0.02 6.94 12.78
CA ARG A 59 -1.32 7.47 12.98
C ARG A 59 -1.31 8.68 13.93
N THR A 60 -0.61 8.56 15.05
CA THR A 60 -0.50 9.65 16.03
C THR A 60 0.13 10.89 15.41
N LEU A 61 1.24 10.74 14.70
CA LEU A 61 1.95 11.84 14.05
C LEU A 61 1.13 12.45 12.91
N PHE A 62 0.59 11.61 12.04
CA PHE A 62 -0.18 12.03 10.86
C PHE A 62 -1.47 12.76 11.26
N GLN A 63 -2.18 12.24 12.26
CA GLN A 63 -3.40 12.88 12.75
C GLN A 63 -3.16 14.23 13.43
N SER A 64 -1.93 14.49 13.93
CA SER A 64 -1.62 15.80 14.50
C SER A 64 -1.66 16.92 13.46
N SER A 65 -1.43 16.60 12.19
CA SER A 65 -1.46 17.55 11.05
C SER A 65 -2.82 17.64 10.36
N LEU A 66 -3.80 16.82 10.74
CA LEU A 66 -5.12 16.77 10.12
C LEU A 66 -6.16 17.55 10.92
N GLU A 67 -7.19 18.02 10.21
CA GLU A 67 -8.41 18.57 10.83
C GLU A 67 -9.20 17.48 11.57
N SER A 68 -10.04 17.89 12.54
CA SER A 68 -10.73 16.94 13.43
C SER A 68 -11.62 15.93 12.68
N GLN A 69 -12.28 16.35 11.61
CA GLN A 69 -13.12 15.48 10.79
C GLN A 69 -12.27 14.45 10.02
N GLN A 70 -11.16 14.88 9.42
CA GLN A 70 -10.25 14.03 8.68
C GLN A 70 -9.61 12.94 9.56
N LYS A 71 -9.40 13.21 10.86
CA LYS A 71 -8.85 12.22 11.79
C LYS A 71 -9.70 10.97 11.92
N GLN A 72 -11.01 11.12 11.93
CA GLN A 72 -11.95 10.00 12.08
C GLN A 72 -12.06 9.18 10.78
N GLU A 73 -11.85 9.80 9.63
CA GLU A 73 -12.01 9.21 8.31
C GLU A 73 -10.71 8.58 7.77
N THR A 74 -9.59 8.68 8.52
CA THR A 74 -8.30 8.15 8.08
C THR A 74 -8.34 6.63 7.86
N VAL A 75 -7.92 6.20 6.67
CA VAL A 75 -7.82 4.78 6.30
C VAL A 75 -6.38 4.29 6.46
N GLU A 76 -6.20 3.18 7.17
CA GLU A 76 -4.91 2.48 7.26
C GLU A 76 -4.89 1.35 6.23
N LEU A 77 -3.97 1.42 5.28
CA LEU A 77 -3.76 0.42 4.25
C LEU A 77 -2.47 -0.37 4.51
N CYS A 78 -2.60 -1.68 4.66
CA CYS A 78 -1.48 -2.61 4.59
C CYS A 78 -1.33 -3.08 3.15
N GLU A 79 -0.32 -2.60 2.45
CA GLU A 79 -0.15 -2.87 1.02
C GLU A 79 0.85 -4.00 0.80
N ILE A 80 0.41 -4.99 0.03
CA ILE A 80 1.21 -6.10 -0.45
C ILE A 80 1.45 -5.89 -1.95
N SER A 81 2.69 -5.64 -2.33
CA SER A 81 3.04 -5.49 -3.73
C SER A 81 3.03 -6.84 -4.45
N MET A 82 2.43 -6.89 -5.64
CA MET A 82 2.42 -8.07 -6.50
C MET A 82 3.83 -8.58 -6.81
N ASN A 83 4.79 -7.66 -6.98
CA ASN A 83 6.18 -8.02 -7.20
C ASN A 83 6.80 -8.79 -6.02
N ASN A 84 6.42 -8.44 -4.79
CA ASN A 84 6.87 -9.18 -3.62
C ASN A 84 6.28 -10.60 -3.61
N LEU A 85 4.98 -10.73 -3.90
CA LEU A 85 4.33 -12.04 -4.00
C LEU A 85 4.96 -12.93 -5.07
N LEU A 86 5.27 -12.38 -6.25
CA LEU A 86 5.92 -13.12 -7.34
C LEU A 86 7.37 -13.52 -7.01
N ARG A 87 8.11 -12.68 -6.27
CA ARG A 87 9.50 -12.99 -5.86
C ARG A 87 9.56 -14.05 -4.78
N GLU A 88 8.57 -14.15 -3.93
CA GLU A 88 8.48 -15.12 -2.84
C GLU A 88 7.90 -16.45 -3.32
N GLY A 89 7.13 -16.44 -4.41
CA GLY A 89 6.56 -17.65 -5.02
C GLY A 89 7.61 -18.56 -5.66
N LYS A 90 7.41 -19.86 -5.52
CA LYS A 90 8.23 -20.86 -6.24
C LYS A 90 7.87 -20.79 -7.72
N SER A 91 8.89 -20.76 -8.58
CA SER A 91 8.70 -20.72 -10.06
C SER A 91 8.07 -19.44 -10.62
N GLY A 92 8.05 -18.32 -9.85
CA GLY A 92 7.45 -17.06 -10.30
C GLY A 92 5.92 -17.06 -10.31
N GLU A 93 5.29 -18.05 -9.70
CA GLU A 93 3.86 -18.11 -9.50
C GLU A 93 3.50 -17.61 -8.09
N ILE A 94 2.30 -17.03 -7.96
CA ILE A 94 1.81 -16.54 -6.68
C ILE A 94 1.28 -17.71 -5.86
N ASP A 95 1.78 -17.87 -4.65
CA ASP A 95 1.17 -18.74 -3.66
C ASP A 95 -0.10 -18.06 -3.10
N HIS A 96 -1.24 -18.48 -3.67
CA HIS A 96 -2.54 -17.95 -3.30
C HIS A 96 -2.91 -18.24 -1.83
N LEU A 97 -2.47 -19.38 -1.28
CA LEU A 97 -2.75 -19.75 0.10
C LEU A 97 -1.94 -18.86 1.05
N ALA A 98 -0.64 -18.72 0.81
CA ALA A 98 0.21 -17.82 1.58
C ALA A 98 -0.30 -16.37 1.55
N PHE A 99 -0.80 -15.89 0.39
CA PHE A 99 -1.43 -14.58 0.30
C PHE A 99 -2.69 -14.49 1.19
N LEU A 100 -3.57 -15.48 1.11
CA LEU A 100 -4.81 -15.48 1.92
C LEU A 100 -4.50 -15.50 3.42
N ASP A 101 -3.49 -16.25 3.85
CA ASP A 101 -3.08 -16.32 5.26
C ASP A 101 -2.62 -14.95 5.77
N ARG A 102 -1.80 -14.23 4.98
CA ARG A 102 -1.36 -12.86 5.30
C ARG A 102 -2.54 -11.88 5.35
N ALA A 103 -3.41 -11.94 4.35
CA ALA A 103 -4.60 -11.10 4.30
C ALA A 103 -5.53 -11.37 5.49
N ASN A 104 -5.78 -12.65 5.83
CA ASN A 104 -6.58 -13.03 6.97
C ASN A 104 -5.97 -12.54 8.30
N ALA A 105 -4.64 -12.65 8.47
CA ALA A 105 -3.96 -12.18 9.66
C ALA A 105 -4.12 -10.66 9.84
N LEU A 106 -3.95 -9.88 8.77
CA LEU A 106 -4.14 -8.43 8.80
C LEU A 106 -5.60 -8.04 9.05
N GLN A 107 -6.55 -8.72 8.40
CA GLN A 107 -7.98 -8.48 8.57
C GLN A 107 -8.46 -8.81 9.98
N ALA A 108 -7.94 -9.90 10.59
CA ALA A 108 -8.20 -10.24 11.99
C ALA A 108 -7.72 -9.16 12.98
N LEU A 109 -6.72 -8.37 12.59
CA LEU A 109 -6.22 -7.21 13.33
C LEU A 109 -6.96 -5.90 12.97
N GLY A 110 -8.07 -5.99 12.24
CA GLY A 110 -8.88 -4.85 11.82
C GLY A 110 -8.22 -3.98 10.75
N LYS A 111 -7.27 -4.52 9.97
CA LYS A 111 -6.55 -3.77 8.93
C LYS A 111 -7.13 -4.00 7.55
N THR A 112 -7.16 -2.95 6.75
CA THR A 112 -7.51 -3.03 5.33
C THR A 112 -6.29 -3.44 4.52
N VAL A 113 -6.44 -4.44 3.65
CA VAL A 113 -5.37 -4.95 2.81
C VAL A 113 -5.53 -4.42 1.39
N LEU A 114 -4.46 -3.88 0.83
CA LEU A 114 -4.36 -3.46 -0.57
C LEU A 114 -3.34 -4.34 -1.28
N VAL A 115 -3.74 -5.01 -2.36
CA VAL A 115 -2.80 -5.69 -3.27
C VAL A 115 -2.62 -4.83 -4.50
N SER A 116 -1.40 -4.49 -4.86
CA SER A 116 -1.13 -3.61 -6.00
C SER A 116 -0.07 -4.14 -6.95
N ARG A 117 -0.15 -3.69 -8.21
CA ARG A 117 0.90 -3.86 -9.23
C ARG A 117 1.85 -2.67 -9.31
N CYS A 118 1.88 -1.82 -8.29
CA CYS A 118 2.72 -0.64 -8.24
C CYS A 118 4.07 -0.98 -7.56
N PRO A 119 5.14 -1.34 -8.29
CA PRO A 119 6.41 -1.71 -7.69
C PRO A 119 7.09 -0.52 -7.00
N GLU A 120 7.00 0.68 -7.58
CA GLU A 120 7.62 1.89 -7.06
C GLU A 120 6.65 2.70 -6.18
N PHE A 121 7.19 3.39 -5.17
CA PHE A 121 6.38 4.22 -4.27
C PHE A 121 5.70 5.39 -4.98
N HIS A 122 6.34 6.01 -5.96
CA HIS A 122 5.72 7.09 -6.72
C HIS A 122 4.49 6.61 -7.53
N ARG A 123 4.49 5.35 -7.97
CA ARG A 123 3.34 4.78 -8.70
C ARG A 123 2.15 4.53 -7.78
N ILE A 124 2.39 3.97 -6.58
CA ILE A 124 1.29 3.75 -5.63
C ILE A 124 0.75 5.09 -5.11
N ALA A 125 1.60 6.08 -4.85
CA ALA A 125 1.17 7.43 -4.49
C ALA A 125 0.30 8.05 -5.58
N THR A 126 0.72 7.99 -6.84
CA THR A 126 -0.07 8.47 -7.99
C THR A 126 -1.38 7.70 -8.14
N TYR A 127 -1.37 6.39 -7.90
CA TYR A 127 -2.58 5.58 -7.94
C TYR A 127 -3.58 6.02 -6.88
N LEU A 128 -3.15 6.16 -5.62
CA LEU A 128 -4.02 6.56 -4.52
C LEU A 128 -4.55 7.99 -4.68
N SER A 129 -3.73 8.91 -5.19
CA SER A 129 -4.13 10.31 -5.42
C SER A 129 -5.23 10.50 -6.49
N ARG A 130 -5.55 9.45 -7.27
CA ARG A 130 -6.72 9.46 -8.17
C ARG A 130 -8.04 9.40 -7.39
N TYR A 131 -8.03 8.85 -6.18
CA TYR A 131 -9.22 8.60 -5.38
C TYR A 131 -9.40 9.59 -4.24
N THR A 132 -8.30 10.20 -3.79
CA THR A 132 -8.37 11.20 -2.71
C THR A 132 -7.47 12.40 -3.01
N SER A 133 -7.96 13.58 -2.66
CA SER A 133 -7.17 14.81 -2.57
C SER A 133 -6.70 15.10 -1.13
N SER A 134 -7.08 14.25 -0.18
CA SER A 134 -6.64 14.35 1.21
C SER A 134 -5.19 13.85 1.35
N PRO A 135 -4.46 14.24 2.40
CA PRO A 135 -3.09 13.82 2.62
C PRO A 135 -2.89 12.31 2.65
N ILE A 136 -1.76 11.85 2.11
CA ILE A 136 -1.34 10.45 2.11
C ILE A 136 -0.04 10.33 2.89
N GLY A 137 -0.06 9.60 4.02
CA GLY A 137 1.14 9.28 4.79
C GLY A 137 1.72 7.92 4.37
N ILE A 138 2.97 7.89 3.92
CA ILE A 138 3.68 6.65 3.59
C ILE A 138 4.61 6.28 4.73
N VAL A 139 4.40 5.08 5.28
CA VAL A 139 5.21 4.55 6.38
C VAL A 139 6.44 3.86 5.80
N LEU A 140 7.61 4.37 6.11
CA LEU A 140 8.88 3.85 5.63
C LEU A 140 9.76 3.41 6.81
N SER A 141 10.28 2.19 6.74
CA SER A 141 11.43 1.82 7.57
C SER A 141 12.71 2.48 7.03
N ILE A 142 13.74 2.60 7.87
CA ILE A 142 15.04 3.12 7.46
C ILE A 142 15.61 2.31 6.28
N GLY A 143 15.40 0.99 6.28
CA GLY A 143 15.82 0.13 5.17
C GLY A 143 15.10 0.46 3.86
N LEU A 144 13.78 0.67 3.91
CA LEU A 144 13.01 1.09 2.74
C LEU A 144 13.36 2.50 2.28
N LEU A 145 13.62 3.41 3.22
CA LEU A 145 14.07 4.75 2.86
C LEU A 145 15.40 4.70 2.11
N ASN A 146 16.36 3.90 2.57
CA ASN A 146 17.62 3.69 1.87
C ASN A 146 17.42 3.04 0.48
N GLU A 147 16.45 2.14 0.35
CA GLU A 147 16.09 1.56 -0.96
C GLU A 147 15.57 2.61 -1.95
N LEU A 148 14.79 3.60 -1.50
CA LEU A 148 14.28 4.67 -2.38
C LEU A 148 15.39 5.48 -3.06
N PHE A 149 16.56 5.58 -2.42
CA PHE A 149 17.72 6.29 -2.99
C PHE A 149 18.52 5.45 -4.00
N LYS A 150 18.16 4.17 -4.23
CA LYS A 150 18.85 3.35 -5.21
C LYS A 150 18.35 3.67 -6.64
N GLU A 151 19.28 3.86 -7.55
CA GLU A 151 19.00 4.21 -8.95
C GLU A 151 18.11 3.20 -9.67
N LYS A 152 18.15 1.92 -9.29
CA LYS A 152 17.32 0.86 -9.88
C LYS A 152 15.81 1.16 -9.92
N TRP A 153 15.32 2.01 -9.03
CA TRP A 153 13.90 2.39 -8.96
C TRP A 153 13.55 3.59 -9.85
N SER A 154 14.56 4.20 -10.46
CA SER A 154 14.41 5.39 -11.30
C SER A 154 15.04 5.23 -12.70
N GLU A 155 15.57 4.05 -13.03
CA GLU A 155 16.22 3.76 -14.32
C GLU A 155 15.33 4.06 -15.53
N ASN A 156 14.01 3.90 -15.39
CA ASN A 156 13.03 4.15 -16.45
C ASN A 156 12.57 5.60 -16.51
N LEU A 157 13.13 6.48 -15.68
CA LEU A 157 12.77 7.90 -15.63
C LEU A 157 13.91 8.73 -16.20
N ALA A 158 13.59 9.64 -17.16
CA ALA A 158 14.59 10.49 -17.80
C ALA A 158 15.33 11.40 -16.82
N GLY A 159 14.65 11.87 -15.77
CA GLY A 159 15.21 12.67 -14.67
C GLY A 159 15.74 11.85 -13.49
N GLY A 160 15.81 10.52 -13.61
CA GLY A 160 16.36 9.62 -12.59
C GLY A 160 15.68 9.76 -11.23
N ILE A 161 16.50 9.71 -10.17
CA ILE A 161 16.04 9.80 -8.77
C ILE A 161 15.27 11.10 -8.51
N LEU A 162 15.71 12.23 -9.03
CA LEU A 162 15.05 13.51 -8.81
C LEU A 162 13.63 13.53 -9.38
N GLU A 163 13.43 12.92 -10.55
CA GLU A 163 12.10 12.79 -11.13
C GLU A 163 11.23 11.83 -10.30
N SER A 164 11.80 10.72 -9.79
CA SER A 164 11.10 9.79 -8.92
C SER A 164 10.56 10.48 -7.67
N PHE A 165 11.40 11.25 -6.98
CA PHE A 165 11.00 12.04 -5.81
C PHE A 165 10.03 13.17 -6.17
N GLY A 166 10.25 13.87 -7.28
CA GLY A 166 9.32 14.88 -7.77
C GLY A 166 7.93 14.34 -8.03
N ARG A 167 7.83 13.14 -8.58
CA ARG A 167 6.54 12.45 -8.78
C ARG A 167 5.95 11.96 -7.46
N LEU A 168 6.78 11.49 -6.53
CA LEU A 168 6.35 11.04 -5.21
C LEU A 168 5.74 12.19 -4.40
N PHE A 169 6.40 13.35 -4.37
CA PHE A 169 5.97 14.52 -3.59
C PHE A 169 5.09 15.51 -4.37
N LYS A 170 4.63 15.14 -5.57
CA LYS A 170 3.72 15.99 -6.36
C LYS A 170 2.37 16.20 -5.69
N HIS A 171 1.94 15.26 -4.88
CA HIS A 171 0.71 15.30 -4.10
C HIS A 171 1.06 15.55 -2.63
N GLU A 172 0.12 16.00 -1.83
CA GLU A 172 0.32 16.16 -0.39
C GLU A 172 0.58 14.79 0.27
N LEU A 173 1.87 14.45 0.40
CA LEU A 173 2.39 13.25 1.03
C LEU A 173 2.96 13.59 2.39
#